data_3fa541c7c2992dfc4453cf22d0bcb131
#
_entry.id   3fa541c7c2992dfc4453cf22d0bcb131
#
_cell.length_a   1.000
_cell.length_b   1.000
_cell.length_c   1.000
_cell.angle_alpha   90.00
_cell.angle_beta   90.00
_cell.angle_gamma   90.00
#
_symmetry.space_group_name_H-M   'P 1'
#
loop_
_entity.id
_entity.type
_entity.pdbx_description
1 polymer ?
#
loop_
_entity_poly.entity_id
_entity_poly.type
_entity_poly.pdbx_seq_one_letter_code
_entity_poly.pdbx_strand_id
1 'polypeptide(L)'
;MMYTKIVGTGRYLPEQVLTNFDLEKMVDTSDEWIRSRTGVERRHRVAPDETTSDMCVEAAKKAIDDAGIDVTDIDMVIVGTTSPDLVFPNCATLVQHRLGIPACPAIGMEAACTSFIYALTTADKFIKAGEAQCALVIGAECITKLVDWNDRNTCVLFGDGAGAVIVKPSEEPGILATHLGADGQYKDLLYYPVGVSKELHKAGTDEASIMMRGNEVFKVAVKTLGNVATEVLEKAGVEQSELDWLIPHQANIRIIQATAKRLNLPMEKVILTVQYHGNTSAASVPLALDVAVRDGRVKPGQLVLMEAFGGGFTWGSVLMRF
;
A
#
# COMPACT_ATOMS: atom_id res chain seq x y z
N MET A 1 11.18 23.50 -13.05
CA MET A 1 10.72 23.02 -11.71
C MET A 1 11.11 21.56 -11.63
N MET A 2 11.75 21.12 -10.55
CA MET A 2 12.14 19.72 -10.41
C MET A 2 10.93 18.90 -9.97
N TYR A 3 10.65 17.81 -10.67
CA TYR A 3 9.64 16.81 -10.31
C TYR A 3 10.32 15.55 -9.81
N THR A 4 9.55 14.68 -9.17
CA THR A 4 9.93 13.32 -8.85
C THR A 4 9.19 12.38 -9.78
N LYS A 5 9.89 11.47 -10.46
CA LYS A 5 9.29 10.51 -11.40
C LYS A 5 9.53 9.07 -10.92
N ILE A 6 8.53 8.21 -11.04
CA ILE A 6 8.70 6.77 -10.88
C ILE A 6 9.37 6.27 -12.16
N VAL A 7 10.51 5.60 -12.02
CA VAL A 7 11.32 5.09 -13.14
C VAL A 7 11.40 3.57 -13.18
N GLY A 8 10.91 2.90 -12.14
CA GLY A 8 10.82 1.45 -12.08
C GLY A 8 9.81 1.00 -11.05
N THR A 9 9.17 -0.14 -11.31
CA THR A 9 8.18 -0.77 -10.43
C THR A 9 8.50 -2.26 -10.24
N GLY A 10 8.10 -2.82 -9.10
CA GLY A 10 8.28 -4.23 -8.84
C GLY A 10 7.32 -4.73 -7.76
N ARG A 11 6.98 -6.00 -7.83
CA ARG A 11 6.08 -6.63 -6.87
C ARG A 11 6.54 -8.02 -6.45
N TYR A 12 6.15 -8.40 -5.26
CA TYR A 12 6.24 -9.77 -4.77
C TYR A 12 4.95 -10.17 -4.06
N LEU A 13 4.52 -11.38 -4.31
CA LEU A 13 3.41 -12.04 -3.61
C LEU A 13 3.92 -13.39 -3.12
N PRO A 14 3.68 -13.77 -1.86
CA PRO A 14 4.02 -15.10 -1.34
C PRO A 14 3.48 -16.22 -2.20
N GLU A 15 4.15 -17.37 -2.22
CA GLU A 15 3.75 -18.52 -3.05
C GLU A 15 2.45 -19.17 -2.58
N GLN A 16 2.20 -19.17 -1.26
CA GLN A 16 0.98 -19.78 -0.71
C GLN A 16 -0.25 -18.95 -1.07
N VAL A 17 -1.14 -19.55 -1.86
CA VAL A 17 -2.43 -18.98 -2.21
C VAL A 17 -3.51 -19.57 -1.32
N LEU A 18 -4.31 -18.72 -0.67
CA LEU A 18 -5.46 -19.09 0.12
C LEU A 18 -6.72 -18.65 -0.63
N THR A 19 -7.54 -19.61 -1.03
CA THR A 19 -8.81 -19.39 -1.73
C THR A 19 -9.97 -19.20 -0.76
N ASN A 20 -11.12 -18.71 -1.24
CA ASN A 20 -12.33 -18.65 -0.43
C ASN A 20 -12.81 -20.04 -0.02
N PHE A 21 -12.64 -21.07 -0.87
CA PHE A 21 -12.96 -22.47 -0.54
C PHE A 21 -12.09 -23.06 0.57
N ASP A 22 -10.87 -22.55 0.75
CA ASP A 22 -10.04 -22.94 1.90
C ASP A 22 -10.55 -22.28 3.18
N LEU A 23 -11.04 -21.04 3.09
CA LEU A 23 -11.64 -20.34 4.23
C LEU A 23 -12.97 -20.96 4.68
N GLU A 24 -13.77 -21.52 3.77
CA GLU A 24 -15.00 -22.27 4.10
C GLU A 24 -14.73 -23.46 5.03
N LYS A 25 -13.51 -24.02 5.00
CA LYS A 25 -13.10 -25.12 5.90
C LYS A 25 -12.65 -24.64 7.27
N MET A 26 -12.37 -23.32 7.42
CA MET A 26 -11.79 -22.74 8.63
C MET A 26 -12.81 -21.96 9.45
N VAL A 27 -13.77 -21.28 8.78
CA VAL A 27 -14.71 -20.36 9.42
C VAL A 27 -16.07 -20.44 8.70
N ASP A 28 -17.15 -20.12 9.39
CA ASP A 28 -18.52 -20.11 8.83
C ASP A 28 -18.68 -18.99 7.78
N THR A 29 -18.39 -19.32 6.52
CA THR A 29 -18.43 -18.41 5.36
C THR A 29 -18.70 -19.17 4.06
N SER A 30 -18.81 -18.44 2.92
CA SER A 30 -18.87 -19.03 1.58
C SER A 30 -18.16 -18.15 0.56
N ASP A 31 -17.70 -18.74 -0.55
CA ASP A 31 -17.12 -18.00 -1.68
C ASP A 31 -18.07 -16.90 -2.17
N GLU A 32 -19.36 -17.23 -2.32
CA GLU A 32 -20.38 -16.26 -2.73
C GLU A 32 -20.49 -15.08 -1.74
N TRP A 33 -20.50 -15.37 -0.44
CA TRP A 33 -20.58 -14.34 0.61
C TRP A 33 -19.34 -13.45 0.59
N ILE A 34 -18.13 -14.01 0.51
CA ILE A 34 -16.88 -13.27 0.47
C ILE A 34 -16.83 -12.38 -0.78
N ARG A 35 -17.06 -12.93 -1.97
CA ARG A 35 -17.05 -12.19 -3.23
C ARG A 35 -18.05 -11.03 -3.23
N SER A 36 -19.29 -11.28 -2.83
CA SER A 36 -20.34 -10.25 -2.83
C SER A 36 -20.05 -9.10 -1.86
N ARG A 37 -19.35 -9.37 -0.75
CA ARG A 37 -19.06 -8.39 0.30
C ARG A 37 -17.74 -7.67 0.12
N THR A 38 -16.74 -8.36 -0.39
CA THR A 38 -15.35 -7.88 -0.41
C THR A 38 -14.76 -7.78 -1.82
N GLY A 39 -15.27 -8.56 -2.76
CA GLY A 39 -14.70 -8.75 -4.08
C GLY A 39 -13.52 -9.72 -4.10
N VAL A 40 -13.06 -10.23 -2.96
CA VAL A 40 -11.87 -11.10 -2.87
C VAL A 40 -12.22 -12.52 -3.31
N GLU A 41 -11.40 -13.09 -4.17
CA GLU A 41 -11.48 -14.48 -4.64
C GLU A 41 -10.38 -15.34 -4.01
N ARG A 42 -9.19 -14.75 -3.87
CA ARG A 42 -8.01 -15.35 -3.26
C ARG A 42 -7.10 -14.30 -2.67
N ARG A 43 -6.20 -14.74 -1.80
CA ARG A 43 -5.13 -13.91 -1.22
C ARG A 43 -3.87 -14.74 -1.11
N HIS A 44 -2.76 -14.06 -0.96
CA HIS A 44 -1.47 -14.69 -0.69
C HIS A 44 -1.16 -14.61 0.79
N ARG A 45 -0.45 -15.61 1.29
CA ARG A 45 -0.03 -15.72 2.69
C ARG A 45 1.43 -16.10 2.75
N VAL A 46 2.18 -15.39 3.59
CA VAL A 46 3.60 -15.72 3.84
C VAL A 46 3.76 -17.10 4.46
N ALA A 47 4.88 -17.77 4.14
CA ALA A 47 5.31 -18.96 4.86
C ALA A 47 5.61 -18.60 6.34
N PRO A 48 5.62 -19.59 7.27
CA PRO A 48 5.84 -19.31 8.69
C PRO A 48 7.13 -18.53 8.98
N ASP A 49 8.20 -18.80 8.25
CA ASP A 49 9.53 -18.21 8.35
C ASP A 49 9.77 -17.03 7.39
N GLU A 50 8.85 -16.75 6.49
CA GLU A 50 8.92 -15.61 5.57
C GLU A 50 8.57 -14.31 6.30
N THR A 51 9.41 -13.28 6.12
CA THR A 51 9.32 -11.99 6.79
C THR A 51 8.95 -10.86 5.84
N THR A 52 8.60 -9.70 6.40
CA THR A 52 8.30 -8.50 5.62
C THR A 52 9.52 -8.06 4.81
N SER A 53 10.73 -8.11 5.39
CA SER A 53 11.95 -7.73 4.66
C SER A 53 12.29 -8.72 3.53
N ASP A 54 11.92 -10.01 3.64
CA ASP A 54 12.07 -10.97 2.53
C ASP A 54 11.27 -10.53 1.31
N MET A 55 10.00 -10.23 1.50
CA MET A 55 9.12 -9.74 0.44
C MET A 55 9.59 -8.40 -0.14
N CYS A 56 10.04 -7.48 0.73
CA CYS A 56 10.60 -6.20 0.31
C CYS A 56 11.78 -6.36 -0.63
N VAL A 57 12.72 -7.25 -0.31
CA VAL A 57 13.91 -7.52 -1.12
C VAL A 57 13.53 -8.03 -2.50
N GLU A 58 12.59 -8.96 -2.59
CA GLU A 58 12.15 -9.53 -3.87
C GLU A 58 11.38 -8.51 -4.74
N ALA A 59 10.54 -7.68 -4.14
CA ALA A 59 9.88 -6.59 -4.85
C ALA A 59 10.89 -5.52 -5.32
N ALA A 60 11.84 -5.16 -4.47
CA ALA A 60 12.87 -4.16 -4.76
C ALA A 60 13.78 -4.59 -5.91
N LYS A 61 14.26 -5.86 -5.95
CA LYS A 61 15.06 -6.38 -7.07
C LYS A 61 14.37 -6.14 -8.42
N LYS A 62 13.07 -6.44 -8.50
CA LYS A 62 12.29 -6.23 -9.72
C LYS A 62 12.13 -4.75 -10.08
N ALA A 63 11.98 -3.88 -9.09
CA ALA A 63 11.90 -2.44 -9.32
C ALA A 63 13.24 -1.85 -9.80
N ILE A 64 14.37 -2.34 -9.26
CA ILE A 64 15.74 -1.96 -9.65
C ILE A 64 16.01 -2.42 -11.10
N ASP A 65 15.68 -3.68 -11.41
CA ASP A 65 15.82 -4.24 -12.76
C ASP A 65 14.97 -3.47 -13.79
N ASP A 66 13.72 -3.14 -13.43
CA ASP A 66 12.81 -2.36 -14.27
C ASP A 66 13.29 -0.92 -14.52
N ALA A 67 13.87 -0.30 -13.49
CA ALA A 67 14.48 1.02 -13.60
C ALA A 67 15.79 1.03 -14.41
N GLY A 68 16.40 -0.12 -14.65
CA GLY A 68 17.69 -0.26 -15.34
C GLY A 68 18.85 0.44 -14.61
N ILE A 69 18.82 0.41 -13.27
CA ILE A 69 19.83 1.07 -12.41
C ILE A 69 20.68 0.02 -11.68
N ASP A 70 21.84 0.45 -11.21
CA ASP A 70 22.62 -0.33 -10.24
C ASP A 70 22.15 -0.05 -8.82
N VAL A 71 22.23 -1.06 -7.96
CA VAL A 71 21.90 -0.92 -6.52
C VAL A 71 22.72 0.17 -5.83
N THR A 72 23.92 0.47 -6.33
CA THR A 72 24.79 1.55 -5.84
C THR A 72 24.31 2.96 -6.19
N ASP A 73 23.37 3.08 -7.11
CA ASP A 73 22.75 4.39 -7.43
C ASP A 73 21.75 4.84 -6.36
N ILE A 74 21.27 3.91 -5.52
CA ILE A 74 20.23 4.19 -4.51
C ILE A 74 20.90 4.90 -3.32
N ASP A 75 20.41 6.10 -3.03
CA ASP A 75 20.87 6.96 -1.95
C ASP A 75 19.83 7.21 -0.85
N MET A 76 18.65 6.54 -0.95
CA MET A 76 17.61 6.57 0.08
C MET A 76 16.72 5.32 0.01
N VAL A 77 16.36 4.74 1.16
CA VAL A 77 15.40 3.63 1.27
C VAL A 77 14.28 4.00 2.23
N ILE A 78 13.01 3.86 1.81
CA ILE A 78 11.86 4.04 2.69
C ILE A 78 10.96 2.80 2.58
N VAL A 79 10.66 2.17 3.72
CA VAL A 79 9.74 1.04 3.79
C VAL A 79 8.53 1.39 4.64
N GLY A 80 7.36 1.38 4.02
CA GLY A 80 6.06 1.55 4.67
C GLY A 80 5.47 0.20 5.09
N THR A 81 5.33 -0.04 6.40
CA THR A 81 4.78 -1.29 6.95
C THR A 81 4.29 -1.12 8.38
N THR A 82 3.24 -1.87 8.77
CA THR A 82 2.79 -2.05 10.15
C THR A 82 3.23 -3.38 10.76
N SER A 83 3.81 -4.25 9.94
CA SER A 83 4.25 -5.60 10.33
C SER A 83 5.76 -5.79 10.10
N PRO A 84 6.63 -4.94 10.68
CA PRO A 84 8.07 -5.06 10.49
C PRO A 84 8.61 -6.34 11.14
N ASP A 85 9.73 -6.85 10.63
CA ASP A 85 10.43 -8.02 11.18
C ASP A 85 10.80 -7.82 12.66
N LEU A 86 11.28 -6.63 12.98
CA LEU A 86 11.76 -6.22 14.30
C LEU A 86 11.22 -4.83 14.66
N VAL A 87 11.13 -4.56 15.96
CA VAL A 87 10.85 -3.20 16.46
C VAL A 87 11.99 -2.25 16.07
N PHE A 88 13.23 -2.71 16.21
CA PHE A 88 14.45 -2.08 15.72
C PHE A 88 15.55 -3.17 15.51
N PRO A 89 16.46 -3.04 14.53
CA PRO A 89 16.47 -1.99 13.50
C PRO A 89 15.20 -2.02 12.64
N ASN A 90 14.86 -0.89 12.01
CA ASN A 90 13.67 -0.83 11.16
C ASN A 90 13.83 -1.66 9.87
N CYS A 91 12.71 -2.01 9.24
CA CYS A 91 12.68 -2.85 8.05
C CYS A 91 13.49 -2.27 6.87
N ALA A 92 13.51 -0.94 6.68
CA ALA A 92 14.28 -0.30 5.61
C ALA A 92 15.79 -0.52 5.77
N THR A 93 16.30 -0.54 7.01
CA THR A 93 17.72 -0.83 7.30
C THR A 93 18.07 -2.29 6.95
N LEU A 94 17.15 -3.23 7.23
CA LEU A 94 17.35 -4.64 6.88
C LEU A 94 17.37 -4.82 5.35
N VAL A 95 16.45 -4.18 4.64
CA VAL A 95 16.36 -4.21 3.18
C VAL A 95 17.60 -3.57 2.54
N GLN A 96 18.05 -2.40 3.03
CA GLN A 96 19.25 -1.72 2.56
C GLN A 96 20.47 -2.65 2.63
N HIS A 97 20.70 -3.29 3.77
CA HIS A 97 21.80 -4.22 3.96
C HIS A 97 21.72 -5.45 3.04
N ARG A 98 20.54 -6.08 2.97
CA ARG A 98 20.32 -7.32 2.20
C ARG A 98 20.43 -7.13 0.68
N LEU A 99 20.12 -5.95 0.18
CA LEU A 99 20.31 -5.59 -1.23
C LEU A 99 21.74 -5.14 -1.56
N GLY A 100 22.57 -4.88 -0.56
CA GLY A 100 23.91 -4.33 -0.74
C GLY A 100 23.91 -2.85 -1.15
N ILE A 101 22.84 -2.13 -0.84
CA ILE A 101 22.79 -0.67 -1.08
C ILE A 101 23.83 0.01 -0.18
N PRO A 102 24.61 0.97 -0.70
CA PRO A 102 25.56 1.75 0.10
C PRO A 102 24.92 2.42 1.31
N ALA A 103 25.73 2.85 2.27
CA ALA A 103 25.24 3.56 3.45
C ALA A 103 24.46 4.81 3.04
N CYS A 104 23.18 4.85 3.38
CA CYS A 104 22.23 5.92 3.04
C CYS A 104 21.13 6.02 4.13
N PRO A 105 20.33 7.09 4.14
CA PRO A 105 19.11 7.17 4.95
C PRO A 105 18.18 5.98 4.68
N ALA A 106 17.81 5.24 5.74
CA ALA A 106 16.89 4.11 5.70
C ALA A 106 15.76 4.34 6.71
N ILE A 107 14.56 4.66 6.21
CA ILE A 107 13.43 5.13 7.00
C ILE A 107 12.34 4.07 7.04
N GLY A 108 11.98 3.60 8.25
CA GLY A 108 10.74 2.86 8.49
C GLY A 108 9.58 3.83 8.64
N MET A 109 8.49 3.62 7.90
CA MET A 109 7.30 4.47 7.89
C MET A 109 6.08 3.67 8.35
N GLU A 110 5.37 4.17 9.36
CA GLU A 110 4.13 3.58 9.83
C GLU A 110 2.97 4.59 9.67
N ALA A 111 1.95 4.23 8.90
CA ALA A 111 0.68 4.93 8.71
C ALA A 111 -0.40 3.94 8.26
N ALA A 112 -0.36 2.72 8.78
CA ALA A 112 -1.24 1.61 8.40
C ALA A 112 -1.30 1.41 6.87
N CYS A 113 -2.50 1.21 6.30
CA CYS A 113 -2.67 1.01 4.86
C CYS A 113 -2.19 2.20 4.00
N THR A 114 -1.93 3.35 4.61
CA THR A 114 -1.48 4.57 3.92
C THR A 114 0.05 4.69 3.88
N SER A 115 0.78 3.78 4.54
CA SER A 115 2.24 3.88 4.72
C SER A 115 3.01 4.06 3.41
N PHE A 116 2.62 3.40 2.32
CA PHE A 116 3.26 3.60 1.01
C PHE A 116 3.07 5.02 0.46
N ILE A 117 1.86 5.59 0.57
CA ILE A 117 1.57 6.96 0.13
C ILE A 117 2.36 7.99 0.94
N TYR A 118 2.48 7.76 2.26
CA TYR A 118 3.33 8.57 3.13
C TYR A 118 4.81 8.45 2.75
N ALA A 119 5.29 7.24 2.52
CA ALA A 119 6.66 6.97 2.10
C ALA A 119 7.00 7.63 0.75
N LEU A 120 6.12 7.47 -0.26
CA LEU A 120 6.30 8.07 -1.58
C LEU A 120 6.26 9.60 -1.52
N THR A 121 5.34 10.16 -0.73
CA THR A 121 5.28 11.61 -0.50
C THR A 121 6.55 12.12 0.19
N THR A 122 7.08 11.38 1.15
CA THR A 122 8.34 11.73 1.85
C THR A 122 9.52 11.71 0.86
N ALA A 123 9.67 10.65 0.07
CA ALA A 123 10.70 10.58 -0.97
C ALA A 123 10.61 11.75 -1.96
N ASP A 124 9.39 12.13 -2.39
CA ASP A 124 9.15 13.30 -3.24
C ASP A 124 9.73 14.59 -2.63
N LYS A 125 9.57 14.78 -1.31
CA LYS A 125 10.10 15.99 -0.65
C LYS A 125 11.62 15.98 -0.55
N PHE A 126 12.24 14.84 -0.26
CA PHE A 126 13.70 14.71 -0.23
C PHE A 126 14.32 14.94 -1.62
N ILE A 127 13.72 14.37 -2.67
CA ILE A 127 14.19 14.57 -4.05
C ILE A 127 14.03 16.03 -4.46
N LYS A 128 12.88 16.65 -4.21
CA LYS A 128 12.65 18.07 -4.55
C LYS A 128 13.52 19.05 -3.74
N ALA A 129 13.93 18.64 -2.54
CA ALA A 129 14.91 19.40 -1.72
C ALA A 129 16.37 19.21 -2.17
N GLY A 130 16.65 18.26 -3.06
CA GLY A 130 17.99 17.92 -3.50
C GLY A 130 18.78 17.02 -2.54
N GLU A 131 18.10 16.46 -1.54
CA GLU A 131 18.70 15.60 -0.49
C GLU A 131 18.75 14.11 -0.89
N ALA A 132 18.08 13.73 -1.97
CA ALA A 132 18.13 12.40 -2.58
C ALA A 132 18.05 12.49 -4.09
N GLN A 133 18.77 11.58 -4.80
CA GLN A 133 18.78 11.48 -6.25
C GLN A 133 18.15 10.18 -6.76
N CYS A 134 18.09 9.15 -5.93
CA CYS A 134 17.52 7.87 -6.29
C CYS A 134 16.97 7.18 -5.02
N ALA A 135 15.66 7.21 -4.85
CA ALA A 135 15.05 6.60 -3.68
C ALA A 135 14.30 5.31 -4.04
N LEU A 136 14.52 4.27 -3.23
CA LEU A 136 13.73 3.04 -3.22
C LEU A 136 12.59 3.21 -2.20
N VAL A 137 11.35 3.11 -2.66
CA VAL A 137 10.15 3.24 -1.83
C VAL A 137 9.33 1.97 -1.90
N ILE A 138 9.06 1.36 -0.75
CA ILE A 138 8.37 0.07 -0.64
C ILE A 138 7.16 0.18 0.27
N GLY A 139 6.05 -0.47 -0.11
CA GLY A 139 4.94 -0.81 0.78
C GLY A 139 4.85 -2.31 0.93
N ALA A 140 4.88 -2.84 2.14
CA ALA A 140 4.89 -4.28 2.39
C ALA A 140 4.15 -4.66 3.68
N GLU A 141 3.53 -5.85 3.69
CA GLU A 141 2.84 -6.36 4.87
C GLU A 141 2.85 -7.89 4.97
N CYS A 142 3.12 -8.39 6.16
CA CYS A 142 2.76 -9.73 6.64
C CYS A 142 1.48 -9.65 7.49
N ILE A 143 0.45 -9.03 6.95
CA ILE A 143 -0.76 -8.67 7.72
C ILE A 143 -1.56 -9.90 8.17
N THR A 144 -1.43 -11.03 7.46
CA THR A 144 -2.09 -12.28 7.82
C THR A 144 -1.59 -12.89 9.14
N LYS A 145 -0.39 -12.46 9.63
CA LYS A 145 0.12 -12.82 10.95
C LYS A 145 -0.58 -12.08 12.10
N LEU A 146 -1.35 -11.03 11.79
CA LEU A 146 -2.06 -10.20 12.76
C LEU A 146 -3.59 -10.47 12.79
N VAL A 147 -4.07 -11.42 11.99
CA VAL A 147 -5.50 -11.72 11.83
C VAL A 147 -5.90 -12.86 12.77
N ASP A 148 -7.06 -12.73 13.40
CA ASP A 148 -7.75 -13.88 14.01
C ASP A 148 -8.45 -14.70 12.91
N TRP A 149 -7.96 -15.91 12.69
CA TRP A 149 -8.50 -16.81 11.66
C TRP A 149 -9.88 -17.40 12.03
N ASN A 150 -10.39 -17.15 13.25
CA ASN A 150 -11.75 -17.49 13.66
C ASN A 150 -12.73 -16.33 13.48
N ASP A 151 -12.25 -15.09 13.26
CA ASP A 151 -13.10 -13.93 12.97
C ASP A 151 -13.31 -13.76 11.46
N ARG A 152 -14.45 -14.23 10.96
CA ARG A 152 -14.80 -14.09 9.53
C ARG A 152 -14.94 -12.64 9.04
N ASN A 153 -15.03 -11.64 9.92
CA ASN A 153 -15.14 -10.25 9.52
C ASN A 153 -13.80 -9.68 9.07
N THR A 154 -12.69 -10.27 9.51
CA THR A 154 -11.34 -9.83 9.22
C THR A 154 -10.55 -10.83 8.38
N CYS A 155 -10.58 -12.14 8.71
CA CYS A 155 -9.76 -13.15 8.04
C CYS A 155 -10.04 -13.29 6.53
N VAL A 156 -11.25 -12.97 6.07
CA VAL A 156 -11.63 -13.06 4.66
C VAL A 156 -11.10 -11.91 3.80
N LEU A 157 -10.56 -10.86 4.43
CA LEU A 157 -10.14 -9.63 3.74
C LEU A 157 -8.66 -9.65 3.37
N PHE A 158 -7.80 -9.96 4.35
CA PHE A 158 -6.39 -9.64 4.31
C PHE A 158 -5.54 -10.66 3.54
N GLY A 159 -4.48 -10.17 2.91
CA GLY A 159 -3.43 -10.93 2.27
C GLY A 159 -2.08 -10.25 2.44
N ASP A 160 -1.00 -10.95 2.13
CA ASP A 160 0.38 -10.49 2.28
C ASP A 160 0.99 -10.14 0.93
N GLY A 161 2.00 -9.28 0.93
CA GLY A 161 2.76 -8.91 -0.25
C GLY A 161 3.63 -7.68 -0.08
N ALA A 162 4.40 -7.38 -1.11
CA ALA A 162 5.22 -6.17 -1.21
C ALA A 162 5.16 -5.58 -2.61
N GLY A 163 5.10 -4.25 -2.69
CA GLY A 163 5.29 -3.50 -3.92
C GLY A 163 6.35 -2.42 -3.72
N ALA A 164 7.20 -2.22 -4.72
CA ALA A 164 8.32 -1.30 -4.69
C ALA A 164 8.33 -0.39 -5.91
N VAL A 165 8.81 0.82 -5.73
CA VAL A 165 9.11 1.76 -6.82
C VAL A 165 10.48 2.38 -6.63
N ILE A 166 11.15 2.69 -7.76
CA ILE A 166 12.32 3.56 -7.81
C ILE A 166 11.86 4.93 -8.25
N VAL A 167 12.25 5.97 -7.52
CA VAL A 167 11.95 7.36 -7.86
C VAL A 167 13.21 8.19 -8.00
N LYS A 168 13.25 9.06 -9.02
CA LYS A 168 14.38 9.93 -9.34
C LYS A 168 13.91 11.36 -9.66
N PRO A 169 14.79 12.37 -9.54
CA PRO A 169 14.49 13.72 -10.03
C PRO A 169 14.28 13.73 -11.55
N SER A 170 13.38 14.61 -12.01
CA SER A 170 13.04 14.74 -13.43
C SER A 170 12.70 16.20 -13.77
N GLU A 171 13.09 16.64 -14.96
CA GLU A 171 12.62 17.90 -15.54
C GLU A 171 11.23 17.76 -16.18
N GLU A 172 10.88 16.53 -16.60
CA GLU A 172 9.54 16.20 -17.09
C GLU A 172 8.55 16.02 -15.91
N PRO A 173 7.28 16.35 -16.12
CA PRO A 173 6.26 16.15 -15.12
C PRO A 173 6.21 14.70 -14.61
N GLY A 174 6.28 14.53 -13.32
CA GLY A 174 6.12 13.28 -12.57
C GLY A 174 5.08 13.47 -11.47
N ILE A 175 5.47 13.46 -10.19
CA ILE A 175 4.57 13.75 -9.06
C ILE A 175 4.22 15.25 -9.09
N LEU A 176 2.94 15.54 -9.39
CA LEU A 176 2.39 16.88 -9.53
C LEU A 176 1.97 17.45 -8.17
N ALA A 177 1.25 16.66 -7.40
CA ALA A 177 0.77 17.04 -6.08
C ALA A 177 0.64 15.81 -5.16
N THR A 178 0.75 16.07 -3.86
CA THR A 178 0.54 15.09 -2.80
C THR A 178 -0.33 15.68 -1.71
N HIS A 179 -1.15 14.84 -1.05
CA HIS A 179 -1.90 15.21 0.14
C HIS A 179 -1.73 14.11 1.19
N LEU A 180 -1.53 14.51 2.45
CA LEU A 180 -1.48 13.60 3.60
C LEU A 180 -2.34 14.17 4.72
N GLY A 181 -3.00 13.31 5.48
CA GLY A 181 -3.75 13.70 6.66
C GLY A 181 -3.97 12.55 7.64
N ALA A 182 -4.25 12.89 8.88
CA ALA A 182 -4.56 11.93 9.93
C ALA A 182 -5.58 12.54 10.92
N ASP A 183 -6.38 11.67 11.56
CA ASP A 183 -7.28 12.04 12.64
C ASP A 183 -7.38 10.92 13.67
N GLY A 184 -6.70 11.11 14.80
CA GLY A 184 -6.61 10.16 15.90
C GLY A 184 -7.91 9.94 16.67
N GLN A 185 -8.99 10.73 16.42
CA GLN A 185 -10.29 10.51 17.06
C GLN A 185 -10.90 9.14 16.70
N TYR A 186 -10.48 8.56 15.59
CA TYR A 186 -10.98 7.28 15.06
C TYR A 186 -10.15 6.06 15.44
N LYS A 187 -9.15 6.20 16.34
CA LYS A 187 -8.19 5.14 16.71
C LYS A 187 -8.83 3.80 17.12
N ASP A 188 -10.05 3.82 17.65
CA ASP A 188 -10.74 2.62 18.14
C ASP A 188 -11.61 1.93 17.06
N LEU A 189 -11.56 2.37 15.82
CA LEU A 189 -12.34 1.81 14.71
C LEU A 189 -11.57 0.76 13.88
N LEU A 190 -10.25 0.89 13.78
CA LEU A 190 -9.37 -0.05 13.10
C LEU A 190 -7.98 0.03 13.74
N TYR A 191 -7.59 -1.00 14.48
CA TYR A 191 -6.34 -1.02 15.22
C TYR A 191 -5.88 -2.44 15.55
N TYR A 192 -4.60 -2.56 15.89
CA TYR A 192 -4.04 -3.75 16.53
C TYR A 192 -3.81 -3.43 18.01
N PRO A 193 -4.32 -4.23 18.97
CA PRO A 193 -4.41 -3.82 20.37
C PRO A 193 -3.08 -3.87 21.14
N VAL A 194 -2.02 -4.40 20.53
CA VAL A 194 -0.72 -4.65 21.16
C VAL A 194 0.34 -3.72 20.60
N GLY A 195 1.17 -3.18 21.46
CA GLY A 195 2.38 -2.41 21.14
C GLY A 195 3.46 -2.63 22.17
N VAL A 196 4.69 -2.17 21.90
CA VAL A 196 5.83 -2.35 22.82
C VAL A 196 5.57 -1.78 24.22
N SER A 197 4.88 -0.64 24.29
CA SER A 197 4.53 0.03 25.54
C SER A 197 3.16 -0.35 26.11
N LYS A 198 2.41 -1.19 25.39
CA LYS A 198 1.03 -1.57 25.75
C LYS A 198 0.77 -3.02 25.41
N GLU A 199 0.42 -3.83 26.41
CA GLU A 199 -0.07 -5.22 26.27
C GLU A 199 0.91 -6.16 25.53
N LEU A 200 2.23 -5.90 25.57
CA LEU A 200 3.25 -6.67 24.86
C LEU A 200 3.17 -8.17 25.16
N HIS A 201 2.75 -8.54 26.37
CA HIS A 201 2.60 -9.94 26.79
C HIS A 201 1.52 -10.69 26.02
N LYS A 202 0.62 -9.99 25.31
CA LYS A 202 -0.42 -10.60 24.45
C LYS A 202 0.07 -10.83 23.02
N ALA A 203 1.23 -10.31 22.64
CA ALA A 203 1.74 -10.51 21.28
C ALA A 203 1.87 -12.00 20.95
N GLY A 204 1.29 -12.41 19.81
CA GLY A 204 1.29 -13.81 19.38
C GLY A 204 0.27 -14.72 20.08
N THR A 205 -0.62 -14.17 20.91
CA THR A 205 -1.76 -14.89 21.49
C THR A 205 -3.06 -14.58 20.74
N ASP A 206 -4.11 -15.38 20.96
CA ASP A 206 -5.44 -15.19 20.37
C ASP A 206 -6.11 -13.85 20.80
N GLU A 207 -5.59 -13.20 21.87
CA GLU A 207 -6.06 -11.88 22.32
C GLU A 207 -5.49 -10.73 21.50
N ALA A 208 -4.51 -10.98 20.62
CA ALA A 208 -3.80 -9.99 19.83
C ALA A 208 -4.13 -10.16 18.34
N SER A 209 -5.25 -9.61 17.91
CA SER A 209 -5.66 -9.59 16.50
C SER A 209 -6.14 -8.21 16.06
N ILE A 210 -6.22 -8.00 14.75
CA ILE A 210 -6.75 -6.77 14.17
C ILE A 210 -8.22 -6.61 14.56
N MET A 211 -8.52 -5.48 15.20
CA MET A 211 -9.87 -5.08 15.58
C MET A 211 -10.44 -4.10 14.56
N MET A 212 -11.63 -4.37 14.02
CA MET A 212 -12.25 -3.53 12.99
C MET A 212 -13.76 -3.38 13.16
N ARG A 213 -14.23 -2.13 13.17
CA ARG A 213 -15.66 -1.79 13.07
C ARG A 213 -16.00 -1.44 11.62
N GLY A 214 -16.17 -2.48 10.80
CA GLY A 214 -16.22 -2.35 9.33
C GLY A 214 -17.23 -1.34 8.78
N ASN A 215 -18.42 -1.21 9.38
CA ASN A 215 -19.44 -0.25 8.93
C ASN A 215 -19.04 1.21 9.16
N GLU A 216 -18.43 1.51 10.31
CA GLU A 216 -17.94 2.83 10.66
C GLU A 216 -16.74 3.19 9.80
N VAL A 217 -15.79 2.25 9.66
CA VAL A 217 -14.61 2.39 8.75
C VAL A 217 -15.09 2.71 7.33
N PHE A 218 -16.05 1.97 6.79
CA PHE A 218 -16.60 2.19 5.44
C PHE A 218 -17.10 3.62 5.24
N LYS A 219 -17.91 4.13 6.18
CA LYS A 219 -18.52 5.48 6.08
C LYS A 219 -17.46 6.58 6.04
N VAL A 220 -16.45 6.47 6.93
CA VAL A 220 -15.39 7.48 7.00
C VAL A 220 -14.47 7.36 5.79
N ALA A 221 -14.08 6.15 5.39
CA ALA A 221 -13.19 5.90 4.26
C ALA A 221 -13.73 6.49 2.95
N VAL A 222 -14.99 6.18 2.58
CA VAL A 222 -15.61 6.67 1.33
C VAL A 222 -15.69 8.20 1.30
N LYS A 223 -16.03 8.83 2.43
CA LYS A 223 -16.08 10.29 2.53
C LYS A 223 -14.68 10.89 2.36
N THR A 224 -13.71 10.35 3.09
CA THR A 224 -12.33 10.88 3.14
C THR A 224 -11.63 10.72 1.79
N LEU A 225 -11.65 9.52 1.20
CA LEU A 225 -11.03 9.27 -0.10
C LEU A 225 -11.58 10.18 -1.19
N GLY A 226 -12.93 10.35 -1.28
CA GLY A 226 -13.51 11.27 -2.25
C GLY A 226 -13.09 12.74 -2.06
N ASN A 227 -12.88 13.19 -0.82
CA ASN A 227 -12.40 14.55 -0.54
C ASN A 227 -10.91 14.69 -0.92
N VAL A 228 -10.08 13.75 -0.49
CA VAL A 228 -8.62 13.76 -0.72
C VAL A 228 -8.29 13.73 -2.21
N ALA A 229 -9.05 12.96 -3.00
CA ALA A 229 -8.91 12.95 -4.46
C ALA A 229 -9.22 14.33 -5.06
N THR A 230 -10.31 14.99 -4.63
CA THR A 230 -10.65 16.34 -5.10
C THR A 230 -9.57 17.34 -4.71
N GLU A 231 -9.13 17.34 -3.46
CA GLU A 231 -8.14 18.28 -2.94
C GLU A 231 -6.78 18.17 -3.65
N VAL A 232 -6.33 16.95 -4.01
CA VAL A 232 -5.06 16.77 -4.73
C VAL A 232 -5.15 17.21 -6.19
N LEU A 233 -6.30 17.01 -6.85
CA LEU A 233 -6.57 17.51 -8.20
C LEU A 233 -6.59 19.04 -8.23
N GLU A 234 -7.32 19.68 -7.32
CA GLU A 234 -7.36 21.14 -7.17
C GLU A 234 -5.96 21.72 -6.90
N LYS A 235 -5.20 21.07 -6.00
CA LYS A 235 -3.81 21.47 -5.70
C LYS A 235 -2.87 21.42 -6.91
N ALA A 236 -3.13 20.48 -7.82
CA ALA A 236 -2.36 20.33 -9.06
C ALA A 236 -2.88 21.26 -10.18
N GLY A 237 -4.05 21.89 -10.03
CA GLY A 237 -4.72 22.63 -11.09
C GLY A 237 -5.17 21.77 -12.25
N VAL A 238 -5.60 20.53 -11.97
CA VAL A 238 -5.98 19.52 -12.96
C VAL A 238 -7.46 19.19 -12.82
N GLU A 239 -8.15 19.14 -13.95
CA GLU A 239 -9.56 18.76 -13.98
C GLU A 239 -9.72 17.24 -13.82
N GLN A 240 -10.74 16.81 -13.10
CA GLN A 240 -11.02 15.38 -12.87
C GLN A 240 -11.21 14.60 -14.18
N SER A 241 -11.75 15.23 -15.21
CA SER A 241 -11.95 14.62 -16.54
C SER A 241 -10.65 14.20 -17.24
N GLU A 242 -9.51 14.82 -16.86
CA GLU A 242 -8.19 14.49 -17.38
C GLU A 242 -7.61 13.21 -16.78
N LEU A 243 -8.19 12.71 -15.68
CA LEU A 243 -7.69 11.52 -15.00
C LEU A 243 -7.82 10.28 -15.89
N ASP A 244 -6.69 9.66 -16.18
CA ASP A 244 -6.65 8.39 -16.91
C ASP A 244 -6.96 7.21 -16.00
N TRP A 245 -6.30 7.15 -14.83
CA TRP A 245 -6.38 6.02 -13.92
C TRP A 245 -6.49 6.44 -12.45
N LEU A 246 -7.36 5.74 -11.72
CA LEU A 246 -7.40 5.71 -10.27
C LEU A 246 -6.82 4.39 -9.76
N ILE A 247 -5.82 4.44 -8.89
CA ILE A 247 -5.23 3.30 -8.19
C ILE A 247 -5.51 3.47 -6.68
N PRO A 248 -6.68 3.03 -6.20
CA PRO A 248 -7.04 3.15 -4.80
C PRO A 248 -6.42 2.03 -3.98
N HIS A 249 -6.31 2.24 -2.67
CA HIS A 249 -6.08 1.15 -1.71
C HIS A 249 -7.11 0.02 -1.93
N GLN A 250 -6.63 -1.20 -2.06
CA GLN A 250 -7.41 -2.40 -2.38
C GLN A 250 -8.06 -3.01 -1.12
N ALA A 251 -8.75 -2.19 -0.34
CA ALA A 251 -9.36 -2.62 0.92
C ALA A 251 -10.54 -3.57 0.71
N ASN A 252 -11.45 -3.18 -0.20
CA ASN A 252 -12.74 -3.83 -0.40
C ASN A 252 -13.39 -3.24 -1.66
N ILE A 253 -13.95 -4.08 -2.52
CA ILE A 253 -14.56 -3.64 -3.78
C ILE A 253 -15.68 -2.59 -3.55
N ARG A 254 -16.43 -2.69 -2.46
CA ARG A 254 -17.53 -1.77 -2.16
C ARG A 254 -17.03 -0.36 -1.81
N ILE A 255 -15.90 -0.25 -1.10
CA ILE A 255 -15.24 1.04 -0.82
C ILE A 255 -14.76 1.63 -2.13
N ILE A 256 -14.05 0.84 -2.96
CA ILE A 256 -13.51 1.26 -4.26
C ILE A 256 -14.63 1.78 -5.18
N GLN A 257 -15.72 1.01 -5.32
CA GLN A 257 -16.88 1.42 -6.14
C GLN A 257 -17.55 2.70 -5.61
N ALA A 258 -17.71 2.82 -4.29
CA ALA A 258 -18.31 3.99 -3.69
C ALA A 258 -17.44 5.25 -3.87
N THR A 259 -16.12 5.10 -3.79
CA THR A 259 -15.16 6.19 -4.05
C THR A 259 -15.17 6.59 -5.53
N ALA A 260 -15.09 5.64 -6.46
CA ALA A 260 -15.19 5.89 -7.90
C ALA A 260 -16.49 6.61 -8.27
N LYS A 261 -17.63 6.15 -7.70
CA LYS A 261 -18.93 6.81 -7.89
C LYS A 261 -18.92 8.25 -7.37
N ARG A 262 -18.31 8.52 -6.23
CA ARG A 262 -18.21 9.87 -5.66
C ARG A 262 -17.37 10.80 -6.54
N LEU A 263 -16.37 10.25 -7.21
CA LEU A 263 -15.52 10.94 -8.19
C LEU A 263 -16.12 10.95 -9.60
N ASN A 264 -17.37 10.50 -9.81
CA ASN A 264 -17.97 10.32 -11.13
C ASN A 264 -17.04 9.62 -12.13
N LEU A 265 -16.20 8.70 -11.65
CA LEU A 265 -15.23 7.97 -12.44
C LEU A 265 -15.79 6.59 -12.81
N PRO A 266 -15.80 6.20 -14.10
CA PRO A 266 -16.23 4.88 -14.51
C PRO A 266 -15.24 3.82 -14.01
N MET A 267 -15.75 2.62 -13.67
CA MET A 267 -14.92 1.56 -13.08
C MET A 267 -13.83 1.04 -14.03
N GLU A 268 -13.97 1.26 -15.33
CA GLU A 268 -12.97 0.94 -16.35
C GLU A 268 -11.68 1.75 -16.22
N LYS A 269 -11.75 2.91 -15.54
CA LYS A 269 -10.60 3.76 -15.17
C LYS A 269 -10.05 3.45 -13.78
N VAL A 270 -10.54 2.42 -13.09
CA VAL A 270 -10.10 2.02 -11.76
C VAL A 270 -9.27 0.74 -11.83
N ILE A 271 -8.05 0.79 -11.32
CA ILE A 271 -7.20 -0.41 -11.25
C ILE A 271 -7.67 -1.28 -10.08
N LEU A 272 -8.00 -2.52 -10.37
CA LEU A 272 -8.47 -3.50 -9.40
C LEU A 272 -7.51 -4.69 -9.35
N THR A 273 -7.08 -5.05 -8.14
CA THR A 273 -6.30 -6.25 -7.82
C THR A 273 -6.83 -6.97 -6.59
N VAL A 274 -7.82 -6.38 -5.91
CA VAL A 274 -8.40 -6.90 -4.67
C VAL A 274 -8.93 -8.34 -4.83
N GLN A 275 -9.39 -8.71 -6.02
CA GLN A 275 -9.90 -10.06 -6.31
C GLN A 275 -8.83 -11.13 -6.10
N TYR A 276 -7.58 -10.83 -6.43
CA TYR A 276 -6.48 -11.81 -6.49
C TYR A 276 -5.46 -11.65 -5.37
N HIS A 277 -5.35 -10.43 -4.81
CA HIS A 277 -4.38 -10.13 -3.76
C HIS A 277 -5.03 -10.03 -2.38
N GLY A 278 -6.35 -9.79 -2.30
CA GLY A 278 -7.00 -9.38 -1.07
C GLY A 278 -6.58 -7.96 -0.66
N ASN A 279 -6.80 -7.63 0.59
CA ASN A 279 -6.32 -6.40 1.20
C ASN A 279 -4.90 -6.61 1.75
N THR A 280 -3.90 -6.16 1.03
CA THR A 280 -2.48 -6.23 1.42
C THR A 280 -1.99 -4.95 2.13
N SER A 281 -2.91 -4.20 2.75
CA SER A 281 -2.60 -2.98 3.53
C SER A 281 -1.66 -2.01 2.77
N ALA A 282 -0.47 -1.70 3.32
CA ALA A 282 0.50 -0.77 2.71
C ALA A 282 1.01 -1.22 1.33
N ALA A 283 1.01 -2.51 1.04
CA ALA A 283 1.47 -3.05 -0.25
C ALA A 283 0.44 -2.87 -1.38
N SER A 284 -0.84 -2.62 -1.07
CA SER A 284 -1.93 -2.72 -2.04
C SER A 284 -1.82 -1.76 -3.22
N VAL A 285 -1.44 -0.52 -2.97
CA VAL A 285 -1.29 0.51 -4.01
C VAL A 285 -0.10 0.23 -4.91
N PRO A 286 1.13 -0.01 -4.41
CA PRO A 286 2.27 -0.29 -5.28
C PRO A 286 2.15 -1.64 -6.01
N LEU A 287 1.51 -2.65 -5.42
CA LEU A 287 1.16 -3.89 -6.12
C LEU A 287 0.21 -3.64 -7.30
N ALA A 288 -0.84 -2.85 -7.09
CA ALA A 288 -1.79 -2.50 -8.13
C ALA A 288 -1.16 -1.65 -9.25
N LEU A 289 -0.26 -0.72 -8.88
CA LEU A 289 0.51 0.07 -9.84
C LEU A 289 1.37 -0.84 -10.73
N ASP A 290 2.18 -1.73 -10.13
CA ASP A 290 3.04 -2.63 -10.91
C ASP A 290 2.24 -3.55 -11.82
N VAL A 291 1.10 -4.10 -11.36
CA VAL A 291 0.19 -4.88 -12.21
C VAL A 291 -0.26 -4.07 -13.41
N ALA A 292 -0.72 -2.83 -13.21
CA ALA A 292 -1.26 -2.00 -14.28
C ALA A 292 -0.17 -1.51 -15.26
N VAL A 293 1.06 -1.35 -14.81
CA VAL A 293 2.23 -1.06 -15.67
C VAL A 293 2.57 -2.29 -16.51
N ARG A 294 2.66 -3.48 -15.90
CA ARG A 294 3.04 -4.72 -16.60
C ARG A 294 2.02 -5.20 -17.60
N ASP A 295 0.73 -4.98 -17.38
CA ASP A 295 -0.32 -5.36 -18.33
C ASP A 295 -0.63 -4.25 -19.37
N GLY A 296 0.09 -3.13 -19.30
CA GLY A 296 0.04 -2.04 -20.29
C GLY A 296 -1.17 -1.11 -20.15
N ARG A 297 -1.93 -1.19 -19.06
CA ARG A 297 -2.98 -0.21 -18.76
C ARG A 297 -2.38 1.14 -18.44
N VAL A 298 -1.46 1.23 -17.48
CA VAL A 298 -0.74 2.47 -17.17
C VAL A 298 0.44 2.63 -18.13
N LYS A 299 0.50 3.76 -18.83
CA LYS A 299 1.52 4.08 -19.83
C LYS A 299 2.19 5.43 -19.55
N PRO A 300 3.42 5.64 -20.04
CA PRO A 300 4.10 6.93 -19.91
C PRO A 300 3.24 8.11 -20.35
N GLY A 301 3.25 9.18 -19.56
CA GLY A 301 2.52 10.42 -19.81
C GLY A 301 1.08 10.44 -19.30
N GLN A 302 0.49 9.29 -18.94
CA GLN A 302 -0.86 9.24 -18.40
C GLN A 302 -0.95 9.80 -16.99
N LEU A 303 -2.11 10.40 -16.69
CA LEU A 303 -2.42 10.97 -15.38
C LEU A 303 -2.98 9.89 -14.45
N VAL A 304 -2.26 9.62 -13.36
CA VAL A 304 -2.57 8.58 -12.39
C VAL A 304 -2.79 9.21 -11.01
N LEU A 305 -3.91 8.88 -10.38
CA LEU A 305 -4.19 9.20 -8.99
C LEU A 305 -4.05 7.93 -8.15
N MET A 306 -3.10 7.93 -7.22
CA MET A 306 -2.97 6.90 -6.18
C MET A 306 -3.53 7.45 -4.87
N GLU A 307 -4.32 6.66 -4.15
CA GLU A 307 -4.87 7.06 -2.86
C GLU A 307 -5.00 5.89 -1.89
N ALA A 308 -4.87 6.19 -0.60
CA ALA A 308 -5.05 5.21 0.47
C ALA A 308 -5.71 5.82 1.70
N PHE A 309 -6.32 4.92 2.48
CA PHE A 309 -6.93 5.19 3.76
C PHE A 309 -6.64 4.01 4.70
N GLY A 310 -6.28 4.27 5.94
CA GLY A 310 -5.87 3.24 6.90
C GLY A 310 -6.20 3.54 8.35
N GLY A 311 -5.87 2.57 9.20
CA GLY A 311 -6.01 2.72 10.66
C GLY A 311 -5.34 4.01 11.16
N GLY A 312 -5.92 4.59 12.22
CA GLY A 312 -5.46 5.83 12.81
C GLY A 312 -6.62 6.80 13.08
N PHE A 313 -7.39 7.42 12.18
CA PHE A 313 -7.21 7.14 10.75
C PHE A 313 -6.10 7.95 10.13
N THR A 314 -5.52 7.39 9.10
CA THR A 314 -4.59 8.07 8.21
C THR A 314 -5.13 8.03 6.77
N TRP A 315 -4.78 9.01 5.95
CA TRP A 315 -5.12 9.03 4.53
C TRP A 315 -4.09 9.80 3.72
N GLY A 316 -4.09 9.58 2.44
CA GLY A 316 -3.23 10.33 1.53
C GLY A 316 -3.49 10.01 0.08
N SER A 317 -2.99 10.91 -0.78
CA SER A 317 -3.03 10.76 -2.23
C SER A 317 -1.78 11.33 -2.90
N VAL A 318 -1.47 10.76 -4.06
CA VAL A 318 -0.40 11.21 -4.95
C VAL A 318 -0.98 11.29 -6.36
N LEU A 319 -0.97 12.47 -6.95
CA LEU A 319 -1.31 12.70 -8.35
C LEU A 319 -0.02 12.86 -9.16
N MET A 320 0.11 12.07 -10.23
CA MET A 320 1.32 12.09 -11.04
C MET A 320 1.05 11.86 -12.53
N ARG A 321 1.97 12.32 -13.38
CA ARG A 321 2.13 11.78 -14.75
C ARG A 321 3.16 10.66 -14.70
N PHE A 322 2.73 9.47 -15.16
CA PHE A 322 3.57 8.28 -15.13
C PHE A 322 4.66 8.30 -16.21
#